data_ad319e6909236457367079e053f8ab11
#
_entry.id   ad319e6909236457367079e053f8ab11
#
_cell.length_a   1.000
_cell.length_b   1.000
_cell.length_c   1.000
_cell.angle_alpha   90.00
_cell.angle_beta   90.00
_cell.angle_gamma   90.00
#
_symmetry.space_group_name_H-M   'P 1'
#
loop_
_entity.id
_entity.type
_entity.pdbx_description
1 polymer ?
#
loop_
_entity_poly.entity_id
_entity_poly.type
_entity_poly.pdbx_seq_one_letter_code
_entity_poly.pdbx_strand_id
1 'polypeptide(L)'
;MSLYRDEAIILRTQKLGEADRIITMLTREHGRVRGVAKGVRRTMSKFGARLEPGSHVDIQLHKGRTFDTITQVEAINNYGEALTNDYQRWTIASAILETAERFTSQEYEPALQEFQLVVGGMKALAENRYEPLLILDAFLLRSLAVAGYAPSMTICSRCEKPGPHRYFSLVGGGSVCNDCRPSACATPAMETLQLMGALISSDWESATASEGKHRREASGLIAAYLQWHLERGLRSLPMVERV
;
A
#
# COMPACT_ATOMS: atom_id res chain seq x y z
N MET A 1 -0.34 6.58 32.70
CA MET A 1 -0.67 6.25 31.28
C MET A 1 -0.77 7.56 30.55
N SER A 2 0.01 7.75 29.48
CA SER A 2 -0.01 8.99 28.70
C SER A 2 -1.15 8.96 27.67
N LEU A 3 -1.87 10.07 27.57
CA LEU A 3 -2.85 10.33 26.52
C LEU A 3 -2.12 11.00 25.36
N TYR A 4 -2.39 10.58 24.13
CA TYR A 4 -1.85 11.21 22.92
C TYR A 4 -2.90 11.22 21.81
N ARG A 5 -2.71 12.08 20.82
CA ARG A 5 -3.56 12.27 19.65
C ARG A 5 -2.70 12.16 18.40
N ASP A 6 -3.25 11.55 17.35
CA ASP A 6 -2.56 11.37 16.07
C ASP A 6 -3.56 11.28 14.93
N GLU A 7 -3.11 11.55 13.73
CA GLU A 7 -3.82 11.28 12.48
C GLU A 7 -3.55 9.84 12.06
N ALA A 8 -4.57 9.09 11.69
CA ALA A 8 -4.44 7.66 11.40
C ALA A 8 -5.32 7.21 10.23
N ILE A 9 -4.83 6.20 9.49
CA ILE A 9 -5.65 5.42 8.57
C ILE A 9 -5.83 4.01 9.13
N ILE A 10 -7.08 3.53 9.12
CA ILE A 10 -7.42 2.21 9.65
C ILE A 10 -7.04 1.15 8.61
N LEU A 11 -6.11 0.26 8.97
CA LEU A 11 -5.65 -0.81 8.10
C LEU A 11 -6.51 -2.06 8.23
N ARG A 12 -6.81 -2.48 9.48
CA ARG A 12 -7.51 -3.72 9.74
C ARG A 12 -8.24 -3.71 11.09
N THR A 13 -9.33 -4.46 11.16
CA THR A 13 -10.07 -4.70 12.41
C THR A 13 -10.15 -6.18 12.75
N GLN A 14 -10.07 -6.52 14.04
CA GLN A 14 -10.21 -7.88 14.57
C GLN A 14 -11.17 -7.89 15.73
N LYS A 15 -12.02 -8.90 15.82
CA LYS A 15 -12.94 -9.10 16.96
C LYS A 15 -12.14 -9.38 18.24
N LEU A 16 -12.51 -8.74 19.33
CA LEU A 16 -11.97 -8.98 20.67
C LEU A 16 -13.15 -9.17 21.64
N GLY A 17 -13.36 -10.39 22.09
CA GLY A 17 -14.54 -10.72 22.88
C GLY A 17 -15.87 -10.43 22.15
N GLU A 18 -16.92 -10.12 22.92
CA GLU A 18 -18.27 -9.93 22.37
C GLU A 18 -18.50 -8.53 21.79
N ALA A 19 -17.98 -7.49 22.41
CA ALA A 19 -18.34 -6.11 22.12
C ALA A 19 -17.18 -5.25 21.55
N ASP A 20 -15.96 -5.71 21.68
CA ASP A 20 -14.77 -4.91 21.38
C ASP A 20 -14.11 -5.32 20.05
N ARG A 21 -13.22 -4.48 19.54
CA ARG A 21 -12.32 -4.80 18.42
C ARG A 21 -10.91 -4.32 18.72
N ILE A 22 -9.92 -5.06 18.22
CA ILE A 22 -8.56 -4.57 18.02
C ILE A 22 -8.53 -3.88 16.67
N ILE A 23 -8.07 -2.66 16.66
CA ILE A 23 -7.92 -1.81 15.48
C ILE A 23 -6.43 -1.70 15.19
N THR A 24 -5.98 -2.17 14.03
CA THR A 24 -4.65 -1.93 13.50
C THR A 24 -4.72 -0.70 12.61
N MET A 25 -3.90 0.29 12.90
CA MET A 25 -3.87 1.57 12.17
C MET A 25 -2.43 1.97 11.87
N LEU A 26 -2.24 2.70 10.79
CA LEU A 26 -1.01 3.42 10.50
C LEU A 26 -1.22 4.87 10.86
N THR A 27 -0.43 5.37 11.80
CA THR A 27 -0.50 6.75 12.27
C THR A 27 0.59 7.59 11.64
N ARG A 28 0.36 8.88 11.60
CA ARG A 28 1.26 9.84 10.96
C ARG A 28 2.58 9.97 11.69
N GLU A 29 2.53 10.04 13.03
CA GLU A 29 3.71 10.32 13.86
C GLU A 29 4.31 9.07 14.50
N HIS A 30 3.46 8.10 14.91
CA HIS A 30 3.90 6.93 15.69
C HIS A 30 4.00 5.64 14.85
N GLY A 31 3.82 5.70 13.51
CA GLY A 31 3.85 4.51 12.68
C GLY A 31 2.67 3.56 12.94
N ARG A 32 2.91 2.25 12.89
CA ARG A 32 1.84 1.29 13.14
C ARG A 32 1.51 1.17 14.62
N VAL A 33 0.23 1.34 14.96
CA VAL A 33 -0.31 1.23 16.32
C VAL A 33 -1.48 0.25 16.34
N ARG A 34 -1.60 -0.51 17.42
CA ARG A 34 -2.79 -1.34 17.69
C ARG A 34 -3.53 -0.83 18.93
N GLY A 35 -4.80 -0.50 18.75
CA GLY A 35 -5.66 0.02 19.81
C GLY A 35 -6.92 -0.81 20.01
N VAL A 36 -7.42 -0.88 21.24
CA VAL A 36 -8.71 -1.51 21.57
C VAL A 36 -9.80 -0.46 21.54
N ALA A 37 -10.81 -0.69 20.70
CA ALA A 37 -12.06 0.08 20.67
C ALA A 37 -13.12 -0.63 21.50
N LYS A 38 -13.28 -0.22 22.75
CA LYS A 38 -14.23 -0.84 23.69
C LYS A 38 -15.67 -0.52 23.29
N GLY A 39 -16.52 -1.56 23.25
CA GLY A 39 -17.94 -1.45 22.93
C GLY A 39 -18.23 -1.06 21.47
N VAL A 40 -17.26 -1.11 20.56
CA VAL A 40 -17.44 -0.67 19.16
C VAL A 40 -18.50 -1.48 18.40
N ARG A 41 -18.76 -2.73 18.81
CA ARG A 41 -19.75 -3.61 18.19
C ARG A 41 -21.16 -3.47 18.77
N ARG A 42 -21.35 -2.62 19.76
CA ARG A 42 -22.69 -2.33 20.34
C ARG A 42 -23.46 -1.41 19.38
N THR A 43 -24.77 -1.60 19.30
CA THR A 43 -25.66 -0.81 18.42
C THR A 43 -25.54 0.70 18.67
N MET A 44 -25.35 1.12 19.92
CA MET A 44 -25.16 2.52 20.31
C MET A 44 -23.68 2.86 20.51
N SER A 45 -22.81 2.34 19.64
CA SER A 45 -21.37 2.63 19.73
C SER A 45 -21.09 4.09 19.43
N LYS A 46 -20.30 4.75 20.29
CA LYS A 46 -19.81 6.12 20.06
C LYS A 46 -18.84 6.25 18.87
N PHE A 47 -18.30 5.14 18.41
CA PHE A 47 -17.33 5.14 17.30
C PHE A 47 -18.00 5.04 15.93
N GLY A 48 -19.20 4.41 15.84
CA GLY A 48 -19.89 4.16 14.56
C GLY A 48 -18.99 3.46 13.55
N ALA A 49 -19.08 3.86 12.28
CA ALA A 49 -18.29 3.32 11.18
C ALA A 49 -16.88 3.91 11.06
N ARG A 50 -16.48 4.85 11.92
CA ARG A 50 -15.20 5.58 11.81
C ARG A 50 -13.95 4.71 11.98
N LEU A 51 -14.10 3.48 12.49
CA LEU A 51 -13.00 2.53 12.71
C LEU A 51 -13.03 1.35 11.72
N GLU A 52 -13.77 1.45 10.63
CA GLU A 52 -13.73 0.45 9.56
C GLU A 52 -12.47 0.65 8.67
N PRO A 53 -11.95 -0.40 8.01
CA PRO A 53 -10.78 -0.29 7.15
C PRO A 53 -10.94 0.77 6.06
N GLY A 54 -9.89 1.55 5.82
CA GLY A 54 -9.89 2.68 4.88
C GLY A 54 -10.45 3.99 5.45
N SER A 55 -10.90 4.02 6.71
CA SER A 55 -11.26 5.27 7.38
C SER A 55 -10.00 6.06 7.75
N HIS A 56 -9.96 7.33 7.37
CA HIS A 56 -8.95 8.29 7.72
C HIS A 56 -9.48 9.17 8.84
N VAL A 57 -8.83 9.15 9.98
CA VAL A 57 -9.35 9.67 11.23
C VAL A 57 -8.32 10.48 12.01
N ASP A 58 -8.79 11.40 12.81
CA ASP A 58 -8.09 11.97 13.94
C ASP A 58 -8.47 11.17 15.19
N ILE A 59 -7.49 10.60 15.88
CA ILE A 59 -7.71 9.61 16.92
C ILE A 59 -6.96 9.97 18.20
N GLN A 60 -7.64 9.77 19.35
CA GLN A 60 -7.04 9.92 20.66
C GLN A 60 -6.92 8.57 21.35
N LEU A 61 -5.73 8.30 21.89
CA LEU A 61 -5.39 7.04 22.53
C LEU A 61 -4.77 7.22 23.92
N HIS A 62 -5.08 6.29 24.81
CA HIS A 62 -4.30 6.06 26.03
C HIS A 62 -3.27 4.97 25.79
N LYS A 63 -2.00 5.26 26.03
CA LYS A 63 -0.93 4.28 25.91
C LYS A 63 -1.10 3.13 26.89
N GLY A 64 -1.21 1.91 26.36
CA GLY A 64 -1.30 0.67 27.11
C GLY A 64 0.02 -0.12 27.11
N ARG A 65 0.00 -1.28 27.77
CA ARG A 65 1.18 -2.17 27.80
C ARG A 65 1.26 -3.05 26.54
N THR A 66 0.15 -3.56 26.06
CA THR A 66 0.07 -4.46 24.89
C THR A 66 -0.72 -3.81 23.76
N PHE A 67 -1.84 -3.19 24.08
CA PHE A 67 -2.68 -2.44 23.15
C PHE A 67 -3.01 -1.09 23.79
N ASP A 68 -3.05 -0.07 22.98
CA ASP A 68 -3.58 1.22 23.41
C ASP A 68 -5.10 1.16 23.55
N THR A 69 -5.68 2.10 24.27
CA THR A 69 -7.15 2.22 24.37
C THR A 69 -7.60 3.43 23.57
N ILE A 70 -8.46 3.21 22.58
CA ILE A 70 -9.06 4.29 21.79
C ILE A 70 -10.12 5.00 22.62
N THR A 71 -9.98 6.31 22.80
CA THR A 71 -10.87 7.13 23.61
C THR A 71 -11.80 8.00 22.77
N GLN A 72 -11.26 8.65 21.71
CA GLN A 72 -12.00 9.53 20.81
C GLN A 72 -11.59 9.27 19.36
N VAL A 73 -12.51 9.45 18.43
CA VAL A 73 -12.29 9.33 16.98
C VAL A 73 -13.15 10.35 16.26
N GLU A 74 -12.52 11.16 15.42
CA GLU A 74 -13.17 12.09 14.51
C GLU A 74 -12.82 11.70 13.06
N ALA A 75 -13.81 11.65 12.18
CA ALA A 75 -13.57 11.33 10.79
C ALA A 75 -12.93 12.52 10.06
N ILE A 76 -11.82 12.30 9.38
CA ILE A 76 -11.24 13.23 8.41
C ILE A 76 -11.82 12.91 7.03
N ASN A 77 -11.72 11.63 6.61
CA ASN A 77 -12.32 11.10 5.39
C ASN A 77 -12.73 9.63 5.60
N ASN A 78 -13.76 9.20 4.88
CA ASN A 78 -14.19 7.80 4.90
C ASN A 78 -14.03 7.19 3.50
N TYR A 79 -12.78 6.93 3.11
CA TYR A 79 -12.47 6.35 1.80
C TYR A 79 -13.06 4.94 1.64
N GLY A 80 -13.07 4.14 2.71
CA GLY A 80 -13.62 2.78 2.67
C GLY A 80 -15.09 2.74 2.26
N GLU A 81 -15.92 3.64 2.79
CA GLU A 81 -17.34 3.71 2.43
C GLU A 81 -17.56 4.07 0.95
N ALA A 82 -16.77 5.03 0.43
CA ALA A 82 -16.85 5.43 -0.96
C ALA A 82 -16.55 4.30 -1.95
N LEU A 83 -15.80 3.27 -1.50
CA LEU A 83 -15.33 2.16 -2.34
C LEU A 83 -16.19 0.88 -2.22
N THR A 84 -17.13 0.80 -1.26
CA THR A 84 -17.90 -0.43 -0.98
C THR A 84 -18.80 -0.88 -2.13
N ASN A 85 -19.21 0.01 -3.01
CA ASN A 85 -20.10 -0.28 -4.14
C ASN A 85 -19.36 -0.69 -5.43
N ASP A 86 -18.02 -0.68 -5.40
CA ASP A 86 -17.16 -1.04 -6.52
C ASP A 86 -16.19 -2.15 -6.09
N TYR A 87 -16.46 -3.37 -6.52
CA TYR A 87 -15.69 -4.55 -6.13
C TYR A 87 -14.21 -4.43 -6.51
N GLN A 88 -13.90 -3.93 -7.71
CA GLN A 88 -12.53 -3.76 -8.17
C GLN A 88 -11.78 -2.76 -7.29
N ARG A 89 -12.37 -1.60 -7.02
CA ARG A 89 -11.74 -0.59 -6.15
C ARG A 89 -11.61 -1.07 -4.72
N TRP A 90 -12.59 -1.81 -4.21
CA TRP A 90 -12.53 -2.38 -2.87
C TRP A 90 -11.39 -3.41 -2.73
N THR A 91 -11.21 -4.29 -3.71
CA THR A 91 -10.10 -5.26 -3.69
C THR A 91 -8.75 -4.58 -3.78
N ILE A 92 -8.62 -3.53 -4.60
CA ILE A 92 -7.41 -2.71 -4.71
C ILE A 92 -7.14 -1.96 -3.40
N ALA A 93 -8.14 -1.32 -2.81
CA ALA A 93 -8.00 -0.67 -1.51
C ALA A 93 -7.54 -1.67 -0.43
N SER A 94 -8.10 -2.88 -0.42
CA SER A 94 -7.68 -3.95 0.50
C SER A 94 -6.23 -4.35 0.28
N ALA A 95 -5.74 -4.39 -0.98
CA ALA A 95 -4.35 -4.67 -1.31
C ALA A 95 -3.41 -3.55 -0.83
N ILE A 96 -3.81 -2.29 -0.98
CA ILE A 96 -3.06 -1.14 -0.45
C ILE A 96 -2.93 -1.23 1.07
N LEU A 97 -4.05 -1.42 1.79
CA LEU A 97 -4.05 -1.49 3.25
C LEU A 97 -3.24 -2.69 3.79
N GLU A 98 -3.35 -3.86 3.15
CA GLU A 98 -2.57 -5.04 3.55
C GLU A 98 -1.08 -4.84 3.27
N THR A 99 -0.70 -4.23 2.15
CA THR A 99 0.69 -3.93 1.81
C THR A 99 1.31 -3.00 2.86
N ALA A 100 0.61 -1.93 3.21
CA ALA A 100 1.06 -1.01 4.26
C ALA A 100 1.24 -1.70 5.61
N GLU A 101 0.31 -2.59 6.01
CA GLU A 101 0.46 -3.39 7.23
C GLU A 101 1.71 -4.28 7.20
N ARG A 102 2.11 -4.77 6.01
CA ARG A 102 3.31 -5.60 5.84
C ARG A 102 4.61 -4.81 5.92
N PHE A 103 4.68 -3.67 5.24
CA PHE A 103 5.88 -2.83 5.25
C PHE A 103 6.10 -2.10 6.58
N THR A 104 5.04 -1.89 7.36
CA THR A 104 5.13 -1.29 8.71
C THR A 104 5.05 -2.36 9.80
N SER A 105 5.88 -3.41 9.73
CA SER A 105 5.77 -4.58 10.62
C SER A 105 6.08 -4.29 12.08
N GLN A 106 6.92 -3.32 12.39
CA GLN A 106 7.24 -2.89 13.74
C GLN A 106 6.24 -1.86 14.27
N GLU A 107 5.78 -2.04 15.52
CA GLU A 107 4.88 -1.08 16.16
C GLU A 107 5.68 0.10 16.72
N TYR A 108 5.10 1.28 16.65
CA TYR A 108 5.69 2.55 17.13
C TYR A 108 6.99 2.94 16.41
N GLU A 109 7.24 2.42 15.23
CA GLU A 109 8.30 2.89 14.35
C GLU A 109 7.72 3.92 13.37
N PRO A 110 8.18 5.20 13.41
CA PRO A 110 7.66 6.23 12.51
C PRO A 110 7.76 5.85 11.03
N ALA A 111 6.66 5.98 10.29
CA ALA A 111 6.57 5.59 8.88
C ALA A 111 5.77 6.63 8.07
N LEU A 112 6.16 7.91 8.19
CA LEU A 112 5.44 9.02 7.58
C LEU A 112 5.29 8.90 6.06
N GLN A 113 6.32 8.44 5.36
CA GLN A 113 6.26 8.27 3.89
C GLN A 113 5.23 7.22 3.50
N GLU A 114 5.20 6.06 4.18
CA GLU A 114 4.21 5.03 3.94
C GLU A 114 2.79 5.51 4.28
N PHE A 115 2.63 6.23 5.40
CA PHE A 115 1.34 6.87 5.74
C PHE A 115 0.83 7.78 4.61
N GLN A 116 1.69 8.64 4.08
CA GLN A 116 1.33 9.54 2.98
C GLN A 116 0.97 8.78 1.69
N LEU A 117 1.69 7.70 1.38
CA LEU A 117 1.39 6.84 0.23
C LEU A 117 0.01 6.18 0.36
N VAL A 118 -0.30 5.62 1.52
CA VAL A 118 -1.61 4.99 1.77
C VAL A 118 -2.73 6.00 1.65
N VAL A 119 -2.64 7.14 2.34
CA VAL A 119 -3.67 8.20 2.29
C VAL A 119 -3.85 8.71 0.86
N GLY A 120 -2.73 8.94 0.14
CA GLY A 120 -2.75 9.37 -1.25
C GLY A 120 -3.40 8.35 -2.20
N GLY A 121 -3.06 7.07 -2.05
CA GLY A 121 -3.64 5.97 -2.83
C GLY A 121 -5.14 5.79 -2.58
N MET A 122 -5.56 5.77 -1.32
CA MET A 122 -6.97 5.68 -0.93
C MET A 122 -7.79 6.86 -1.44
N LYS A 123 -7.24 8.07 -1.35
CA LYS A 123 -7.86 9.28 -1.88
C LYS A 123 -8.01 9.21 -3.40
N ALA A 124 -6.96 8.83 -4.13
CA ALA A 124 -6.99 8.71 -5.59
C ALA A 124 -8.04 7.69 -6.07
N LEU A 125 -8.17 6.55 -5.36
CA LEU A 125 -9.21 5.56 -5.62
C LEU A 125 -10.62 6.12 -5.39
N ALA A 126 -10.85 6.78 -4.25
CA ALA A 126 -12.15 7.33 -3.88
C ALA A 126 -12.60 8.45 -4.85
N GLU A 127 -11.66 9.29 -5.30
CA GLU A 127 -11.91 10.39 -6.23
C GLU A 127 -11.93 9.96 -7.71
N ASN A 128 -11.67 8.67 -8.00
CA ASN A 128 -11.61 8.15 -9.38
C ASN A 128 -10.64 8.91 -10.30
N ARG A 129 -9.47 9.30 -9.77
CA ARG A 129 -8.51 10.15 -10.52
C ARG A 129 -7.86 9.43 -11.68
N TYR A 130 -7.57 8.13 -11.52
CA TYR A 130 -6.86 7.31 -12.49
C TYR A 130 -7.47 5.92 -12.51
N GLU A 131 -7.08 5.11 -13.49
CA GLU A 131 -7.44 3.71 -13.51
C GLU A 131 -6.98 2.99 -12.23
N PRO A 132 -7.85 2.22 -11.57
CA PRO A 132 -7.58 1.62 -10.26
C PRO A 132 -6.30 0.77 -10.21
N LEU A 133 -6.01 -0.01 -11.26
CA LEU A 133 -4.78 -0.82 -11.31
C LEU A 133 -3.51 0.02 -11.39
N LEU A 134 -3.52 1.15 -12.11
CA LEU A 134 -2.37 2.06 -12.15
C LEU A 134 -2.10 2.68 -10.77
N ILE A 135 -3.17 2.98 -10.00
CA ILE A 135 -3.03 3.47 -8.62
C ILE A 135 -2.37 2.41 -7.74
N LEU A 136 -2.83 1.15 -7.83
CA LEU A 136 -2.23 0.05 -7.09
C LEU A 136 -0.76 -0.15 -7.45
N ASP A 137 -0.45 -0.26 -8.74
CA ASP A 137 0.90 -0.51 -9.22
C ASP A 137 1.88 0.62 -8.83
N ALA A 138 1.44 1.89 -8.91
CA ALA A 138 2.19 3.03 -8.42
C ALA A 138 2.42 2.95 -6.90
N PHE A 139 1.40 2.59 -6.14
CA PHE A 139 1.50 2.43 -4.69
C PHE A 139 2.51 1.32 -4.35
N LEU A 140 2.39 0.13 -4.95
CA LEU A 140 3.29 -1.00 -4.68
C LEU A 140 4.76 -0.66 -4.98
N LEU A 141 5.04 -0.03 -6.13
CA LEU A 141 6.39 0.38 -6.50
C LEU A 141 6.99 1.41 -5.53
N ARG A 142 6.19 2.37 -5.09
CA ARG A 142 6.64 3.43 -4.18
C ARG A 142 6.80 2.92 -2.75
N SER A 143 5.91 2.03 -2.27
CA SER A 143 6.09 1.38 -0.97
C SER A 143 7.34 0.51 -0.95
N LEU A 144 7.64 -0.21 -2.05
CA LEU A 144 8.92 -0.91 -2.22
C LEU A 144 10.10 0.07 -2.15
N ALA A 145 9.99 1.24 -2.79
CA ALA A 145 11.05 2.25 -2.76
C ALA A 145 11.26 2.81 -1.35
N VAL A 146 10.19 3.10 -0.61
CA VAL A 146 10.25 3.56 0.80
C VAL A 146 10.90 2.49 1.70
N ALA A 147 10.63 1.21 1.42
CA ALA A 147 11.23 0.08 2.13
C ALA A 147 12.69 -0.22 1.73
N GLY A 148 13.27 0.55 0.79
CA GLY A 148 14.66 0.35 0.32
C GLY A 148 14.81 -0.65 -0.83
N TYR A 149 13.70 -1.08 -1.44
CA TYR A 149 13.68 -2.05 -2.54
C TYR A 149 13.26 -1.40 -3.87
N ALA A 150 13.62 -0.14 -4.11
CA ALA A 150 13.32 0.51 -5.39
C ALA A 150 13.93 -0.26 -6.56
N PRO A 151 13.14 -0.70 -7.56
CA PRO A 151 13.73 -1.33 -8.72
C PRO A 151 14.50 -0.30 -9.57
N SER A 152 15.71 -0.65 -10.00
CA SER A 152 16.46 0.17 -10.95
C SER A 152 15.79 0.13 -12.32
N MET A 153 15.45 1.30 -12.89
CA MET A 153 14.74 1.39 -14.17
C MET A 153 15.63 1.96 -15.29
N THR A 154 16.57 2.84 -14.96
CA THR A 154 17.35 3.62 -15.94
C THR A 154 18.79 3.16 -16.12
N ILE A 155 19.33 2.45 -15.13
CA ILE A 155 20.70 1.92 -15.14
C ILE A 155 20.67 0.43 -14.86
N CYS A 156 21.73 -0.28 -15.20
CA CYS A 156 21.89 -1.68 -14.79
C CYS A 156 22.05 -1.79 -13.27
N SER A 157 21.17 -2.53 -12.61
CA SER A 157 21.18 -2.72 -11.15
C SER A 157 22.43 -3.42 -10.61
N ARG A 158 23.28 -4.01 -11.49
CA ARG A 158 24.50 -4.69 -11.08
C ARG A 158 25.79 -3.94 -11.38
N CYS A 159 25.92 -3.31 -12.54
CA CYS A 159 27.16 -2.65 -12.98
C CYS A 159 26.96 -1.15 -13.27
N GLU A 160 25.79 -0.61 -13.00
CA GLU A 160 25.42 0.81 -13.14
C GLU A 160 25.54 1.36 -14.58
N LYS A 161 25.78 0.49 -15.57
CA LYS A 161 25.83 0.89 -16.98
C LYS A 161 24.53 1.61 -17.34
N PRO A 162 24.60 2.81 -17.95
CA PRO A 162 23.40 3.53 -18.39
C PRO A 162 22.56 2.71 -19.38
N GLY A 163 21.22 2.80 -19.21
CA GLY A 163 20.25 2.15 -20.10
C GLY A 163 19.88 2.97 -21.32
N PRO A 164 18.81 2.58 -22.00
CA PRO A 164 17.78 1.62 -21.56
C PRO A 164 18.25 0.16 -21.64
N HIS A 165 17.75 -0.68 -20.74
CA HIS A 165 18.04 -2.12 -20.70
C HIS A 165 16.78 -2.93 -20.98
N ARG A 166 16.94 -4.07 -21.65
CA ARG A 166 15.83 -4.93 -22.10
C ARG A 166 15.41 -5.96 -21.07
N TYR A 167 16.27 -6.29 -20.12
CA TYR A 167 16.03 -7.38 -19.18
C TYR A 167 15.67 -6.82 -17.80
N PHE A 168 14.78 -7.52 -17.10
CA PHE A 168 14.37 -7.20 -15.73
C PHE A 168 14.59 -8.42 -14.84
N SER A 169 15.34 -8.25 -13.76
CA SER A 169 15.70 -9.31 -12.81
C SER A 169 15.10 -9.01 -11.45
N LEU A 170 14.23 -9.92 -10.96
CA LEU A 170 13.69 -9.85 -9.60
C LEU A 170 14.81 -9.90 -8.56
N VAL A 171 15.72 -10.89 -8.72
CA VAL A 171 16.87 -11.10 -7.83
C VAL A 171 17.90 -9.97 -7.95
N GLY A 172 18.03 -9.41 -9.15
CA GLY A 172 18.98 -8.33 -9.44
C GLY A 172 18.50 -6.94 -8.99
N GLY A 173 17.25 -6.80 -8.60
CA GLY A 173 16.72 -5.51 -8.15
C GLY A 173 16.33 -4.55 -9.28
N GLY A 174 15.91 -5.04 -10.45
CA GLY A 174 15.44 -4.19 -11.55
C GLY A 174 16.05 -4.50 -12.91
N SER A 175 16.23 -3.47 -13.73
CA SER A 175 16.78 -3.57 -15.07
C SER A 175 18.25 -4.02 -15.06
N VAL A 176 18.61 -4.93 -15.96
CA VAL A 176 19.97 -5.45 -16.10
C VAL A 176 20.43 -5.42 -17.56
N CYS A 177 21.72 -5.12 -17.78
CA CYS A 177 22.30 -5.15 -19.11
C CYS A 177 22.52 -6.59 -19.61
N ASN A 178 22.85 -6.76 -20.89
CA ASN A 178 23.06 -8.06 -21.49
C ASN A 178 24.18 -8.88 -20.80
N ASP A 179 25.22 -8.21 -20.32
CA ASP A 179 26.39 -8.87 -19.71
C ASP A 179 26.11 -9.31 -18.26
N CYS A 180 25.21 -8.62 -17.57
CA CYS A 180 24.86 -8.87 -16.15
C CYS A 180 23.60 -9.71 -15.97
N ARG A 181 22.86 -10.01 -17.04
CA ARG A 181 21.60 -10.75 -16.95
C ARG A 181 21.79 -12.14 -16.36
N PRO A 182 21.01 -12.56 -15.36
CA PRO A 182 20.98 -13.95 -14.94
C PRO A 182 20.22 -14.82 -15.95
N SER A 183 20.37 -16.15 -15.84
CA SER A 183 19.65 -17.12 -16.70
C SER A 183 18.13 -16.98 -16.61
N ALA A 184 17.62 -16.69 -15.40
CA ALA A 184 16.19 -16.44 -15.14
C ALA A 184 15.95 -14.93 -14.98
N CYS A 185 15.61 -14.23 -16.07
CA CYS A 185 15.19 -12.84 -16.05
C CYS A 185 14.00 -12.64 -17.02
N ALA A 186 13.15 -11.68 -16.71
CA ALA A 186 12.09 -11.28 -17.62
C ALA A 186 12.64 -10.43 -18.77
N THR A 187 11.93 -10.46 -19.90
CA THR A 187 12.22 -9.63 -21.08
C THR A 187 10.95 -8.85 -21.46
N PRO A 188 10.52 -7.91 -20.58
CA PRO A 188 9.31 -7.14 -20.85
C PRO A 188 9.51 -6.20 -22.04
N ALA A 189 8.37 -5.70 -22.58
CA ALA A 189 8.40 -4.63 -23.56
C ALA A 189 9.08 -3.37 -22.97
N MET A 190 9.74 -2.58 -23.81
CA MET A 190 10.37 -1.33 -23.35
C MET A 190 9.35 -0.35 -22.78
N GLU A 191 8.17 -0.29 -23.37
CA GLU A 191 7.04 0.52 -22.93
C GLU A 191 6.53 0.10 -21.53
N THR A 192 6.64 -1.18 -21.19
CA THR A 192 6.34 -1.71 -19.86
C THR A 192 7.33 -1.19 -18.82
N LEU A 193 8.62 -1.19 -19.12
CA LEU A 193 9.65 -0.64 -18.24
C LEU A 193 9.52 0.88 -18.10
N GLN A 194 9.18 1.58 -19.20
CA GLN A 194 8.89 3.02 -19.17
C GLN A 194 7.68 3.33 -18.29
N LEU A 195 6.59 2.55 -18.41
CA LEU A 195 5.42 2.68 -17.55
C LEU A 195 5.78 2.49 -16.06
N MET A 196 6.54 1.47 -15.72
CA MET A 196 6.99 1.26 -14.33
C MET A 196 7.81 2.44 -13.81
N GLY A 197 8.69 3.00 -14.65
CA GLY A 197 9.44 4.22 -14.33
C GLY A 197 8.52 5.44 -14.10
N ALA A 198 7.54 5.65 -14.96
CA ALA A 198 6.54 6.71 -14.85
C ALA A 198 5.72 6.58 -13.54
N LEU A 199 5.31 5.35 -13.18
CA LEU A 199 4.58 5.06 -11.94
C LEU A 199 5.42 5.38 -10.69
N ILE A 200 6.72 5.09 -10.70
CA ILE A 200 7.63 5.43 -9.60
C ILE A 200 7.78 6.95 -9.46
N SER A 201 7.97 7.66 -10.57
CA SER A 201 8.24 9.10 -10.60
C SER A 201 7.00 9.99 -10.48
N SER A 202 5.80 9.41 -10.43
CA SER A 202 4.52 10.16 -10.44
C SER A 202 4.20 10.85 -11.77
N ASP A 203 4.78 10.39 -12.87
CA ASP A 203 4.41 10.84 -14.21
C ASP A 203 3.10 10.17 -14.65
N TRP A 204 2.00 10.73 -14.18
CA TRP A 204 0.66 10.23 -14.45
C TRP A 204 0.22 10.45 -15.90
N GLU A 205 0.78 11.45 -16.59
CA GLU A 205 0.50 11.69 -18.01
C GLU A 205 0.98 10.50 -18.84
N SER A 206 2.26 10.14 -18.72
CA SER A 206 2.81 8.97 -19.39
C SER A 206 2.14 7.67 -18.95
N ALA A 207 1.84 7.51 -17.65
CA ALA A 207 1.20 6.30 -17.15
C ALA A 207 -0.21 6.09 -17.72
N THR A 208 -1.02 7.15 -17.82
CA THR A 208 -2.38 7.08 -18.36
C THR A 208 -2.42 6.91 -19.89
N ALA A 209 -1.41 7.38 -20.59
CA ALA A 209 -1.27 7.20 -22.04
C ALA A 209 -0.83 5.78 -22.44
N SER A 210 -0.40 4.93 -21.48
CA SER A 210 0.08 3.57 -21.76
C SER A 210 -1.02 2.64 -22.28
N GLU A 211 -0.63 1.64 -23.09
CA GLU A 211 -1.57 0.65 -23.62
C GLU A 211 -1.90 -0.44 -22.59
N GLY A 212 -3.11 -1.01 -22.64
CA GLY A 212 -3.57 -2.06 -21.72
C GLY A 212 -2.66 -3.30 -21.67
N LYS A 213 -2.05 -3.70 -22.79
CA LYS A 213 -1.09 -4.83 -22.81
C LYS A 213 0.13 -4.58 -21.93
N HIS A 214 0.68 -3.35 -21.94
CA HIS A 214 1.85 -2.98 -21.13
C HIS A 214 1.46 -2.79 -19.66
N ARG A 215 0.24 -2.34 -19.36
CA ARG A 215 -0.30 -2.28 -18.00
C ARG A 215 -0.41 -3.66 -17.37
N ARG A 216 -0.95 -4.65 -18.12
CA ARG A 216 -1.04 -6.05 -17.64
C ARG A 216 0.33 -6.65 -17.38
N GLU A 217 1.27 -6.44 -18.31
CA GLU A 217 2.65 -6.93 -18.16
C GLU A 217 3.35 -6.27 -16.96
N ALA A 218 3.23 -4.95 -16.82
CA ALA A 218 3.77 -4.20 -15.66
C ALA A 218 3.19 -4.69 -14.34
N SER A 219 1.87 -4.81 -14.24
CA SER A 219 1.19 -5.28 -13.03
C SER A 219 1.63 -6.69 -12.62
N GLY A 220 1.80 -7.60 -13.60
CA GLY A 220 2.34 -8.94 -13.34
C GLY A 220 3.78 -8.90 -12.81
N LEU A 221 4.63 -8.07 -13.41
CA LEU A 221 6.04 -7.94 -13.04
C LEU A 221 6.20 -7.28 -11.66
N ILE A 222 5.41 -6.24 -11.37
CA ILE A 222 5.37 -5.56 -10.07
C ILE A 222 4.93 -6.52 -8.97
N ALA A 223 3.89 -7.32 -9.22
CA ALA A 223 3.42 -8.29 -8.24
C ALA A 223 4.49 -9.37 -7.95
N ALA A 224 5.16 -9.86 -8.98
CA ALA A 224 6.25 -10.83 -8.82
C ALA A 224 7.44 -10.21 -8.05
N TYR A 225 7.78 -8.95 -8.34
CA TYR A 225 8.83 -8.22 -7.64
C TYR A 225 8.50 -7.98 -6.17
N LEU A 226 7.27 -7.55 -5.89
CA LEU A 226 6.77 -7.40 -4.52
C LEU A 226 6.83 -8.73 -3.76
N GLN A 227 6.35 -9.81 -4.37
CA GLN A 227 6.35 -11.14 -3.73
C GLN A 227 7.76 -11.66 -3.45
N TRP A 228 8.74 -11.31 -4.29
CA TRP A 228 10.15 -11.63 -4.05
C TRP A 228 10.70 -11.00 -2.78
N HIS A 229 10.30 -9.76 -2.47
CA HIS A 229 10.76 -9.01 -1.30
C HIS A 229 9.93 -9.25 -0.04
N LEU A 230 8.71 -9.78 -0.16
CA LEU A 230 7.86 -10.12 0.97
C LEU A 230 8.05 -11.59 1.35
N GLU A 231 8.38 -11.88 2.61
CA GLU A 231 8.48 -13.26 3.14
C GLU A 231 7.18 -14.06 2.99
N ARG A 232 6.05 -13.37 3.00
CA ARG A 232 4.71 -13.94 2.82
C ARG A 232 3.92 -13.10 1.85
N GLY A 233 3.37 -13.72 0.82
CA GLY A 233 2.51 -13.05 -0.15
C GLY A 233 1.28 -12.37 0.47
N LEU A 234 0.76 -11.36 -0.20
CA LEU A 234 -0.47 -10.68 0.19
C LEU A 234 -1.68 -11.57 -0.11
N ARG A 235 -2.66 -11.57 0.80
CA ARG A 235 -3.92 -12.33 0.62
C ARG A 235 -4.90 -11.62 -0.32
N SER A 236 -4.87 -10.29 -0.32
CA SER A 236 -5.73 -9.44 -1.14
C SER A 236 -5.29 -9.36 -2.60
N LEU A 237 -4.00 -9.47 -2.89
CA LEU A 237 -3.47 -9.30 -4.24
C LEU A 237 -4.01 -10.32 -5.28
N PRO A 238 -4.22 -11.61 -4.95
CA PRO A 238 -4.89 -12.56 -5.85
C PRO A 238 -6.36 -12.25 -6.14
N MET A 239 -7.02 -11.42 -5.32
CA MET A 239 -8.42 -11.02 -5.51
C MET A 239 -8.56 -9.83 -6.47
N VAL A 240 -7.46 -9.16 -6.80
CA VAL A 240 -7.43 -8.04 -7.74
C VAL A 240 -7.50 -8.59 -9.16
N GLU A 241 -8.59 -8.26 -9.86
CA GLU A 241 -8.77 -8.62 -11.27
C GLU A 241 -7.81 -7.77 -12.12
N ARG A 242 -6.94 -8.44 -12.88
CA ARG A 242 -5.96 -7.83 -13.79
C ARG A 242 -6.40 -8.07 -15.24
N VAL A 243 -7.55 -7.47 -15.60
CA VAL A 243 -8.15 -7.64 -16.94
C VAL A 243 -7.43 -6.84 -18.01
#